data_533280cd7a88727cc97f83cac1578604
#
_entry.id   533280cd7a88727cc97f83cac1578604
#
_cell.length_a   1.000
_cell.length_b   1.000
_cell.length_c   1.000
_cell.angle_alpha   90.00
_cell.angle_beta   90.00
_cell.angle_gamma   90.00
#
_symmetry.space_group_name_H-M   'P 1'
#
loop_
_entity.id
_entity.type
_entity.pdbx_description
1 polymer ?
#
loop_
_entity_poly.entity_id
_entity_poly.type
_entity_poly.pdbx_seq_one_letter_code
_entity_poly.pdbx_strand_id
1 'polypeptide(L)'
;MKNIAGFVCAAAMTTLLLSPATAEDSVSHYAPEQSETLADALENFNTCNQKVAEVLARPSLTENDMEEIHEHTYTIEVALARINETLGGLPVTLERLHLASESYNAAAVRGVGEVYLENALPLAE
;
A
#
# COMPACT_ATOMS: atom_id res chain seq x y z
N MET A 1 -18.10 -42.93 70.95
CA MET A 1 -17.52 -41.76 71.63
C MET A 1 -16.31 -41.26 70.85
N LYS A 2 -16.19 -40.02 70.63
CA LYS A 2 -15.16 -39.21 69.96
C LYS A 2 -15.43 -38.84 68.51
N ASN A 3 -16.09 -37.69 68.39
CA ASN A 3 -16.22 -36.88 67.16
C ASN A 3 -14.85 -36.29 66.82
N ILE A 4 -14.44 -36.45 65.56
CA ILE A 4 -13.33 -35.67 65.03
C ILE A 4 -13.90 -34.79 63.94
N ALA A 5 -13.97 -33.48 64.21
CA ALA A 5 -14.36 -32.44 63.28
C ALA A 5 -13.22 -32.24 62.28
N GLY A 6 -13.51 -32.51 61.00
CA GLY A 6 -12.58 -32.16 59.92
C GLY A 6 -12.77 -30.71 59.50
N PHE A 7 -11.72 -29.92 59.65
CA PHE A 7 -11.64 -28.56 59.16
C PHE A 7 -11.35 -28.60 57.66
N VAL A 8 -12.32 -28.16 56.85
CA VAL A 8 -12.12 -27.96 55.43
C VAL A 8 -11.63 -26.52 55.21
N CYS A 9 -10.36 -26.39 54.88
CA CYS A 9 -9.76 -25.12 54.46
C CYS A 9 -10.11 -24.86 52.99
N ALA A 10 -11.04 -23.95 52.71
CA ALA A 10 -11.32 -23.49 51.39
C ALA A 10 -10.27 -22.45 50.99
N ALA A 11 -9.34 -22.85 50.12
CA ALA A 11 -8.41 -21.93 49.47
C ALA A 11 -9.13 -21.18 48.33
N ALA A 12 -9.42 -19.91 48.55
CA ALA A 12 -9.91 -19.04 47.49
C ALA A 12 -8.76 -18.68 46.55
N MET A 13 -8.77 -19.29 45.34
CA MET A 13 -7.88 -18.93 44.24
C MET A 13 -8.41 -17.66 43.57
N THR A 14 -7.82 -16.50 43.87
CA THR A 14 -8.08 -15.25 43.17
C THR A 14 -7.34 -15.28 41.86
N THR A 15 -8.02 -15.60 40.76
CA THR A 15 -7.48 -15.45 39.41
C THR A 15 -7.43 -13.96 39.05
N LEU A 16 -6.24 -13.37 39.06
CA LEU A 16 -5.99 -12.07 38.47
C LEU A 16 -6.13 -12.23 36.96
N LEU A 17 -7.24 -11.72 36.40
CA LEU A 17 -7.37 -11.52 34.94
C LEU A 17 -6.48 -10.36 34.55
N LEU A 18 -5.26 -10.64 34.04
CA LEU A 18 -4.51 -9.67 33.26
C LEU A 18 -5.23 -9.48 31.95
N SER A 19 -5.98 -8.38 31.83
CA SER A 19 -6.40 -7.90 30.51
C SER A 19 -5.17 -7.46 29.74
N PRO A 20 -4.92 -7.96 28.52
CA PRO A 20 -3.93 -7.35 27.66
C PRO A 20 -4.46 -5.95 27.32
N ALA A 21 -3.75 -4.91 27.76
CA ALA A 21 -3.92 -3.57 27.24
C ALA A 21 -3.44 -3.61 25.78
N THR A 22 -4.36 -3.80 24.87
CA THR A 22 -4.12 -3.42 23.47
C THR A 22 -4.04 -1.91 23.47
N ALA A 23 -2.83 -1.37 23.48
CA ALA A 23 -2.58 -0.04 22.99
C ALA A 23 -2.90 -0.09 21.49
N GLU A 24 -4.16 0.14 21.13
CA GLU A 24 -4.49 0.62 19.80
C GLU A 24 -3.93 2.04 19.75
N ASP A 25 -2.69 2.16 19.25
CA ASP A 25 -2.22 3.40 18.71
C ASP A 25 -3.24 3.79 17.63
N SER A 26 -4.10 4.74 17.97
CA SER A 26 -4.97 5.38 17.01
C SER A 26 -4.10 6.32 16.15
N VAL A 27 -3.20 5.74 15.35
CA VAL A 27 -2.60 6.44 14.24
C VAL A 27 -3.78 6.78 13.34
N SER A 28 -4.10 8.07 13.22
CA SER A 28 -5.09 8.55 12.29
C SER A 28 -4.65 8.08 10.91
N HIS A 29 -5.28 7.03 10.38
CA HIS A 29 -4.94 6.51 9.08
C HIS A 29 -5.26 7.58 8.03
N TYR A 30 -4.23 8.20 7.51
CA TYR A 30 -4.34 9.09 6.37
C TYR A 30 -4.88 8.30 5.18
N ALA A 31 -5.88 8.88 4.47
CA ALA A 31 -6.42 8.28 3.26
C ALA A 31 -5.50 8.63 2.08
N PRO A 32 -4.82 7.65 1.47
CA PRO A 32 -3.93 7.91 0.34
C PRO A 32 -4.70 8.36 -0.90
N GLU A 33 -4.09 9.20 -1.72
CA GLU A 33 -4.58 9.48 -3.06
C GLU A 33 -4.59 8.19 -3.89
N GLN A 34 -5.71 7.96 -4.59
CA GLN A 34 -5.88 6.77 -5.43
C GLN A 34 -5.24 7.00 -6.80
N SER A 35 -4.72 5.91 -7.38
CA SER A 35 -4.11 5.92 -8.70
C SER A 35 -4.86 4.93 -9.60
N GLU A 36 -5.84 5.43 -10.35
CA GLU A 36 -6.67 4.59 -11.22
C GLU A 36 -5.96 4.21 -12.52
N THR A 37 -5.15 5.12 -13.04
CA THR A 37 -4.35 4.93 -14.26
C THR A 37 -2.86 4.97 -13.98
N LEU A 38 -2.03 4.55 -14.95
CA LEU A 38 -0.58 4.73 -14.85
C LEU A 38 -0.17 6.21 -14.79
N ALA A 39 -0.87 7.07 -15.53
CA ALA A 39 -0.62 8.51 -15.50
C ALA A 39 -0.86 9.10 -14.12
N ASP A 40 -2.01 8.79 -13.49
CA ASP A 40 -2.28 9.22 -12.10
C ASP A 40 -1.21 8.69 -11.13
N ALA A 41 -0.78 7.44 -11.32
CA ALA A 41 0.23 6.83 -10.46
C ALA A 41 1.58 7.54 -10.58
N LEU A 42 2.00 7.89 -11.79
CA LEU A 42 3.25 8.63 -12.03
C LEU A 42 3.19 10.06 -11.48
N GLU A 43 2.05 10.75 -11.63
CA GLU A 43 1.84 12.08 -11.07
C GLU A 43 1.88 12.06 -9.54
N ASN A 44 1.11 11.16 -8.90
CA ASN A 44 1.09 10.99 -7.45
C ASN A 44 2.46 10.61 -6.90
N PHE A 45 3.16 9.68 -7.56
CA PHE A 45 4.51 9.26 -7.21
C PHE A 45 5.48 10.43 -7.24
N ASN A 46 5.50 11.20 -8.32
CA ASN A 46 6.40 12.34 -8.47
C ASN A 46 6.10 13.43 -7.45
N THR A 47 4.82 13.81 -7.30
CA THR A 47 4.38 14.86 -6.38
C THR A 47 4.73 14.54 -4.93
N CYS A 48 4.42 13.33 -4.46
CA CYS A 48 4.70 12.94 -3.09
C CYS A 48 6.20 12.78 -2.83
N ASN A 49 6.99 12.26 -3.78
CA ASN A 49 8.45 12.19 -3.63
C ASN A 49 9.09 13.58 -3.58
N GLN A 50 8.59 14.57 -4.34
CA GLN A 50 9.07 15.96 -4.23
C GLN A 50 8.80 16.53 -2.86
N LYS A 51 7.60 16.33 -2.29
CA LYS A 51 7.26 16.79 -0.93
C LYS A 51 8.14 16.11 0.12
N VAL A 52 8.39 14.81 0.01
CA VAL A 52 9.33 14.10 0.88
C VAL A 52 10.73 14.72 0.78
N ALA A 53 11.21 15.00 -0.44
CA ALA A 53 12.52 15.63 -0.64
C ALA A 53 12.60 17.05 -0.05
N GLU A 54 11.54 17.86 -0.14
CA GLU A 54 11.44 19.18 0.49
C GLU A 54 11.53 19.09 2.01
N VAL A 55 10.84 18.13 2.63
CA VAL A 55 10.91 17.90 4.08
C VAL A 55 12.32 17.47 4.48
N LEU A 56 12.92 16.53 3.76
CA LEU A 56 14.28 16.04 4.03
C LEU A 56 15.37 17.10 3.84
N ALA A 57 15.11 18.15 3.07
CA ALA A 57 16.03 19.28 2.90
C ALA A 57 16.04 20.27 4.09
N ARG A 58 15.14 20.14 5.05
CA ARG A 58 15.08 20.99 6.25
C ARG A 58 16.32 20.75 7.13
N PRO A 59 16.85 21.77 7.83
CA PRO A 59 18.07 21.62 8.65
C PRO A 59 17.94 20.62 9.81
N SER A 60 16.73 20.41 10.31
CA SER A 60 16.39 19.43 11.33
C SER A 60 14.98 18.92 11.09
N LEU A 61 14.73 17.68 11.43
CA LEU A 61 13.41 17.07 11.33
C LEU A 61 12.72 17.10 12.69
N THR A 62 11.49 17.63 12.71
CA THR A 62 10.59 17.61 13.87
C THR A 62 9.66 16.38 13.80
N GLU A 63 8.88 16.14 14.86
CA GLU A 63 7.85 15.11 14.85
C GLU A 63 6.82 15.36 13.74
N ASN A 64 6.40 16.61 13.52
CA ASN A 64 5.50 16.97 12.44
C ASN A 64 6.09 16.70 11.05
N ASP A 65 7.40 16.91 10.87
CA ASP A 65 8.07 16.58 9.60
C ASP A 65 8.08 15.08 9.32
N MET A 66 8.25 14.26 10.36
CA MET A 66 8.17 12.81 10.23
C MET A 66 6.75 12.34 9.93
N GLU A 67 5.75 12.98 10.53
CA GLU A 67 4.33 12.72 10.22
C GLU A 67 3.99 13.08 8.76
N GLU A 68 4.45 14.24 8.28
CA GLU A 68 4.29 14.66 6.89
C GLU A 68 4.90 13.65 5.90
N ILE A 69 6.10 13.15 6.19
CA ILE A 69 6.72 12.08 5.39
C ILE A 69 5.86 10.81 5.44
N HIS A 70 5.41 10.43 6.63
CA HIS A 70 4.60 9.22 6.83
C HIS A 70 3.31 9.27 5.99
N GLU A 71 2.58 10.40 6.00
CA GLU A 71 1.39 10.60 5.18
C GLU A 71 1.68 10.46 3.67
N HIS A 72 2.77 11.05 3.18
CA HIS A 72 3.14 10.95 1.78
C HIS A 72 3.52 9.53 1.36
N THR A 73 4.09 8.71 2.27
CA THR A 73 4.46 7.32 1.93
C THR A 73 3.25 6.46 1.59
N TYR A 74 2.08 6.67 2.17
CA TYR A 74 0.87 5.93 1.81
C TYR A 74 0.45 6.15 0.36
N THR A 75 0.48 7.40 -0.11
CA THR A 75 0.20 7.71 -1.52
C THR A 75 1.27 7.13 -2.45
N ILE A 76 2.55 7.19 -2.06
CA ILE A 76 3.66 6.58 -2.81
C ILE A 76 3.47 5.07 -2.93
N GLU A 77 3.05 4.37 -1.87
CA GLU A 77 2.79 2.93 -1.89
C GLU A 77 1.67 2.56 -2.88
N VAL A 78 0.55 3.30 -2.87
CA VAL A 78 -0.56 3.10 -3.81
C VAL A 78 -0.09 3.33 -5.25
N ALA A 79 0.66 4.41 -5.48
CA ALA A 79 1.20 4.73 -6.80
C ALA A 79 2.16 3.66 -7.30
N LEU A 80 3.10 3.20 -6.46
CA LEU A 80 4.04 2.14 -6.80
C LEU A 80 3.35 0.80 -7.10
N ALA A 81 2.28 0.46 -6.37
CA ALA A 81 1.50 -0.74 -6.64
C ALA A 81 0.91 -0.69 -8.06
N ARG A 82 0.29 0.43 -8.45
CA ARG A 82 -0.28 0.64 -9.79
C ARG A 82 0.80 0.62 -10.88
N ILE A 83 1.94 1.29 -10.67
CA ILE A 83 3.08 1.29 -11.60
C ILE A 83 3.57 -0.14 -11.83
N ASN A 84 3.80 -0.90 -10.77
CA ASN A 84 4.30 -2.28 -10.87
C ASN A 84 3.30 -3.20 -11.59
N GLU A 85 2.00 -3.08 -11.30
CA GLU A 85 0.96 -3.85 -11.97
C GLU A 85 0.96 -3.57 -13.48
N THR A 86 1.00 -2.30 -13.86
CA THR A 86 0.97 -1.88 -15.26
C THR A 86 2.23 -2.32 -16.00
N LEU A 87 3.42 -2.08 -15.42
CA LEU A 87 4.69 -2.51 -16.00
C LEU A 87 4.78 -4.03 -16.14
N GLY A 88 4.26 -4.78 -15.16
CA GLY A 88 4.18 -6.23 -15.23
C GLY A 88 3.30 -6.75 -16.37
N GLY A 89 2.26 -6.00 -16.76
CA GLY A 89 1.35 -6.32 -17.85
C GLY A 89 1.85 -5.95 -19.26
N LEU A 90 2.75 -4.96 -19.36
CA LEU A 90 3.23 -4.45 -20.65
C LEU A 90 3.87 -5.52 -21.54
N PRO A 91 4.75 -6.42 -21.08
CA PRO A 91 5.34 -7.46 -21.93
C PRO A 91 4.27 -8.36 -22.57
N VAL A 92 3.21 -8.68 -21.83
CA VAL A 92 2.11 -9.54 -22.32
C VAL A 92 1.30 -8.82 -23.39
N THR A 93 0.98 -7.54 -23.21
CA THR A 93 0.25 -6.76 -24.22
C THR A 93 1.10 -6.50 -25.45
N LEU A 94 2.40 -6.26 -25.30
CA LEU A 94 3.34 -6.13 -26.40
C LEU A 94 3.42 -7.41 -27.25
N GLU A 95 3.54 -8.58 -26.58
CA GLU A 95 3.57 -9.87 -27.27
C GLU A 95 2.28 -10.12 -28.07
N ARG A 96 1.10 -9.79 -27.49
CA ARG A 96 -0.17 -9.87 -28.22
C ARG A 96 -0.21 -8.97 -29.43
N LEU A 97 0.33 -7.76 -29.34
CA LEU A 97 0.44 -6.82 -30.46
C LEU A 97 1.37 -7.39 -31.55
N HIS A 98 2.49 -7.95 -31.15
CA HIS A 98 3.45 -8.61 -32.04
C HIS A 98 2.78 -9.74 -32.82
N LEU A 99 2.16 -10.70 -32.13
CA LEU A 99 1.47 -11.83 -32.78
C LEU A 99 0.30 -11.40 -33.68
N ALA A 100 -0.45 -10.36 -33.28
CA ALA A 100 -1.50 -9.80 -34.12
C ALA A 100 -0.94 -9.20 -35.41
N SER A 101 0.23 -8.56 -35.36
CA SER A 101 0.90 -8.00 -36.53
C SER A 101 1.40 -9.09 -37.50
N GLU A 102 1.97 -10.18 -36.98
CA GLU A 102 2.40 -11.33 -37.79
C GLU A 102 1.23 -12.02 -38.52
N SER A 103 0.07 -12.08 -37.85
CA SER A 103 -1.15 -12.65 -38.45
C SER A 103 -1.86 -11.73 -39.42
N TYR A 104 -1.35 -10.52 -39.65
CA TYR A 104 -1.96 -9.47 -40.51
C TYR A 104 -3.40 -9.11 -40.11
N ASN A 105 -3.76 -9.30 -38.83
CA ASN A 105 -5.08 -8.99 -38.31
C ASN A 105 -5.17 -7.52 -37.89
N ALA A 106 -5.54 -6.65 -38.83
CA ALA A 106 -5.60 -5.21 -38.63
C ALA A 106 -6.53 -4.79 -37.45
N ALA A 107 -7.64 -5.51 -37.24
CA ALA A 107 -8.56 -5.21 -36.16
C ALA A 107 -7.93 -5.52 -34.79
N ALA A 108 -7.27 -6.67 -34.67
CA ALA A 108 -6.55 -7.05 -33.45
C ALA A 108 -5.34 -6.12 -33.19
N VAL A 109 -4.58 -5.74 -34.22
CA VAL A 109 -3.47 -4.79 -34.11
C VAL A 109 -3.95 -3.44 -33.55
N ARG A 110 -5.07 -2.91 -34.04
CA ARG A 110 -5.62 -1.65 -33.52
C ARG A 110 -6.03 -1.78 -32.05
N GLY A 111 -6.87 -2.76 -31.71
CA GLY A 111 -7.41 -2.90 -30.37
C GLY A 111 -6.33 -3.19 -29.32
N VAL A 112 -5.39 -4.11 -29.61
CA VAL A 112 -4.28 -4.41 -28.68
C VAL A 112 -3.27 -3.26 -28.64
N GLY A 113 -3.03 -2.60 -29.78
CA GLY A 113 -2.13 -1.45 -29.86
C GLY A 113 -2.61 -0.25 -29.05
N GLU A 114 -3.91 0.04 -29.06
CA GLU A 114 -4.51 1.08 -28.21
C GLU A 114 -4.25 0.79 -26.72
N VAL A 115 -4.56 -0.42 -26.25
CA VAL A 115 -4.32 -0.84 -24.84
C VAL A 115 -2.83 -0.78 -24.49
N TYR A 116 -1.95 -1.21 -25.38
CA TYR A 116 -0.51 -1.14 -25.15
C TYR A 116 -0.03 0.32 -25.02
N LEU A 117 -0.43 1.19 -25.94
CA LEU A 117 0.01 2.59 -25.97
C LEU A 117 -0.56 3.40 -24.82
N GLU A 118 -1.80 3.15 -24.37
CA GLU A 118 -2.39 3.78 -23.20
C GLU A 118 -1.52 3.60 -21.95
N ASN A 119 -0.88 2.43 -21.80
CA ASN A 119 -0.03 2.11 -20.67
C ASN A 119 1.47 2.38 -20.92
N ALA A 120 1.91 2.50 -22.16
CA ALA A 120 3.32 2.71 -22.48
C ALA A 120 3.70 4.19 -22.64
N LEU A 121 2.81 5.02 -23.21
CA LEU A 121 3.10 6.44 -23.48
C LEU A 121 3.37 7.27 -22.21
N PRO A 122 2.65 7.10 -21.09
CA PRO A 122 2.94 7.86 -19.87
C PRO A 122 4.34 7.62 -19.28
N LEU A 123 5.02 6.54 -19.69
CA LEU A 123 6.40 6.27 -19.26
C LEU A 123 7.45 7.11 -20.00
N ALA A 124 7.06 7.77 -21.09
CA ALA A 124 7.97 8.53 -21.96
C ALA A 124 7.93 10.04 -21.71
N GLU A 125 7.05 10.50 -20.81
CA GLU A 125 6.90 11.91 -20.40
C GLU A 125 7.64 12.22 -19.10
#